data_919fdd342b8d9ebd07961970e46effdb
#
_entry.id   919fdd342b8d9ebd07961970e46effdb
#
_cell.length_a   1.000
_cell.length_b   1.000
_cell.length_c   1.000
_cell.angle_alpha   90.00
_cell.angle_beta   90.00
_cell.angle_gamma   90.00
#
_symmetry.space_group_name_H-M   'P 1'
#
loop_
_entity.id
_entity.type
_entity.pdbx_description
1 polymer ?
#
loop_
_entity_poly.entity_id
_entity_poly.type
_entity_poly.pdbx_seq_one_letter_code
_entity_poly.pdbx_strand_id
1 'polypeptide(L)'
;ASMEWWRGSAPIYDVKWDGMALSPKTTTKPLVEFLLEGIPFASDPRVNSPVTQSLRPRILLEHRDFIAVFKPSGLLSVPGTGGLPNALTIASEMTGTSLTAVHRLDMDTSGILLYGKTPEGIRSLMAAFREGRVEKRYRAVLEGRLPAECGLIDFPITTHPLDRLRQIAALGGREARTQWRRLSEKNGRTLVDFLPLTGRTHQLRLHAAHPTLGLNAPIAGDPYYSRPGLLVDRPETPLLLHAAEIIFPDPQNGNPIRLAEPEPFSL
;
A
#
# COMPACT_ATOMS: atom_id res chain seq x y z
N ALA A 1 23.04 -2.89 -3.57
CA ALA A 1 22.71 -2.51 -4.95
C ALA A 1 21.57 -1.51 -4.89
N SER A 2 21.93 -0.23 -4.86
CA SER A 2 21.06 0.91 -4.87
C SER A 2 20.22 0.94 -6.15
N MET A 3 19.08 1.62 -6.15
CA MET A 3 18.10 1.84 -7.22
C MET A 3 18.65 2.23 -8.60
N GLU A 4 19.75 1.63 -9.08
CA GLU A 4 20.39 1.99 -10.38
C GLU A 4 19.56 1.59 -11.61
N TRP A 5 18.63 0.65 -11.49
CA TRP A 5 17.74 0.28 -12.59
C TRP A 5 16.78 1.40 -13.03
N TRP A 6 16.58 2.41 -12.19
CA TRP A 6 15.75 3.58 -12.50
C TRP A 6 16.45 4.61 -13.42
N ARG A 7 17.76 4.56 -13.55
CA ARG A 7 18.55 5.48 -14.39
C ARG A 7 18.69 5.07 -15.85
N GLY A 8 18.07 3.97 -16.25
CA GLY A 8 18.03 3.53 -17.65
C GLY A 8 17.06 4.37 -18.48
N SER A 9 17.44 4.70 -19.70
CA SER A 9 16.86 5.61 -20.70
C SER A 9 15.46 5.26 -21.24
N ALA A 10 14.52 4.76 -20.45
CA ALA A 10 13.12 4.65 -20.85
C ALA A 10 12.39 5.97 -20.57
N PRO A 11 11.55 6.47 -21.48
CA PRO A 11 10.79 7.69 -21.25
C PRO A 11 9.89 7.49 -20.02
N ILE A 12 10.08 8.36 -19.04
CA ILE A 12 9.21 8.43 -17.86
C ILE A 12 7.93 9.10 -18.33
N TYR A 13 6.82 8.34 -18.40
CA TYR A 13 5.52 8.95 -18.54
C TYR A 13 5.14 9.55 -17.18
N ASP A 14 5.44 10.84 -17.04
CA ASP A 14 5.00 11.66 -15.91
C ASP A 14 3.50 11.88 -16.05
N VAL A 15 2.70 11.13 -15.34
CA VAL A 15 1.30 11.48 -15.12
C VAL A 15 1.29 12.52 -14.00
N LYS A 16 1.63 13.77 -14.37
CA LYS A 16 1.54 14.92 -13.47
C LYS A 16 0.11 15.41 -13.40
N TRP A 17 -0.32 15.76 -12.22
CA TRP A 17 -1.43 16.67 -11.99
C TRP A 17 -0.96 18.09 -12.34
N ASP A 18 -1.10 18.50 -13.59
CA ASP A 18 -0.91 19.89 -13.96
C ASP A 18 -2.16 20.65 -13.54
N GLY A 19 -2.23 21.03 -12.30
CA GLY A 19 -3.36 21.78 -11.76
C GLY A 19 -4.13 22.54 -12.84
N MET A 20 -5.10 21.88 -13.49
CA MET A 20 -6.03 22.57 -14.39
C MET A 20 -6.66 23.66 -13.58
N ALA A 21 -6.18 24.87 -13.76
CA ALA A 21 -6.82 26.07 -13.26
C ALA A 21 -8.21 26.09 -13.89
N LEU A 22 -9.21 25.58 -13.16
CA LEU A 22 -10.59 25.76 -13.54
C LEU A 22 -10.84 27.25 -13.59
N SER A 23 -11.08 27.75 -14.80
CA SER A 23 -11.53 29.12 -15.03
C SER A 23 -12.70 29.43 -14.07
N PRO A 24 -12.74 30.60 -13.41
CA PRO A 24 -13.71 30.91 -12.37
C PRO A 24 -15.16 31.11 -12.88
N LYS A 25 -15.52 30.61 -14.04
CA LYS A 25 -16.84 30.81 -14.67
C LYS A 25 -17.66 29.57 -14.97
N THR A 26 -17.28 28.40 -14.45
CA THR A 26 -18.09 27.20 -14.61
C THR A 26 -18.71 26.83 -13.27
N THR A 27 -20.04 26.81 -13.24
CA THR A 27 -20.97 26.48 -12.16
C THR A 27 -20.41 25.44 -11.19
N THR A 28 -20.39 25.83 -9.93
CA THR A 28 -19.96 25.12 -8.76
C THR A 28 -20.75 23.80 -8.51
N LYS A 29 -20.51 22.77 -9.29
CA LYS A 29 -20.56 21.43 -8.71
C LYS A 29 -19.34 21.33 -7.80
N PRO A 30 -19.48 20.91 -6.54
CA PRO A 30 -18.32 20.78 -5.66
C PRO A 30 -17.30 19.86 -6.34
N LEU A 31 -16.02 20.24 -6.32
CA LEU A 31 -14.90 19.46 -6.85
C LEU A 31 -14.92 18.00 -6.35
N VAL A 32 -15.52 17.78 -5.18
CA VAL A 32 -15.79 16.48 -4.56
C VAL A 32 -16.65 15.55 -5.44
N GLU A 33 -17.68 16.08 -6.13
CA GLU A 33 -18.54 15.24 -7.00
C GLU A 33 -17.80 14.77 -8.24
N PHE A 34 -17.00 15.62 -8.87
CA PHE A 34 -16.22 15.25 -10.06
C PHE A 34 -15.17 14.19 -9.76
N LEU A 35 -14.58 14.19 -8.55
CA LEU A 35 -13.56 13.23 -8.12
C LEU A 35 -14.15 11.91 -7.61
N LEU A 36 -15.46 11.85 -7.37
CA LEU A 36 -16.19 10.64 -6.98
C LEU A 36 -16.71 9.84 -8.18
N GLU A 37 -16.80 10.46 -9.36
CA GLU A 37 -17.23 9.79 -10.60
C GLU A 37 -16.15 8.78 -11.04
N GLY A 38 -16.32 7.52 -10.73
CA GLY A 38 -15.47 6.44 -11.25
C GLY A 38 -15.03 5.39 -10.26
N ILE A 39 -15.26 5.56 -8.96
CA ILE A 39 -15.00 4.51 -7.98
C ILE A 39 -16.31 4.07 -7.33
N PRO A 40 -16.76 2.83 -7.55
CA PRO A 40 -18.04 2.36 -7.06
C PRO A 40 -18.10 2.32 -5.52
N PHE A 41 -19.26 2.70 -4.99
CA PHE A 41 -19.55 2.62 -3.56
C PHE A 41 -19.95 1.17 -3.22
N ALA A 42 -19.20 0.51 -2.35
CA ALA A 42 -19.56 -0.82 -1.82
C ALA A 42 -19.45 -0.80 -0.29
N SER A 43 -20.39 -1.47 0.39
CA SER A 43 -20.27 -1.75 1.83
C SER A 43 -19.06 -2.64 2.11
N ASP A 44 -18.49 -2.57 3.32
CA ASP A 44 -17.36 -3.45 3.70
C ASP A 44 -17.84 -4.92 3.74
N PRO A 45 -17.38 -5.79 2.83
CA PRO A 45 -17.81 -7.18 2.76
C PRO A 45 -17.27 -8.06 3.89
N ARG A 46 -16.39 -7.54 4.76
CA ARG A 46 -15.65 -8.32 5.77
C ARG A 46 -16.38 -8.48 7.10
N VAL A 47 -17.47 -7.76 7.32
CA VAL A 47 -18.18 -7.74 8.62
C VAL A 47 -18.69 -9.12 9.06
N ASN A 48 -18.74 -10.12 8.15
CA ASN A 48 -19.27 -11.46 8.42
C ASN A 48 -18.39 -12.62 7.92
N SER A 49 -17.07 -12.45 7.74
CA SER A 49 -16.21 -13.55 7.25
C SER A 49 -15.65 -14.43 8.39
N PRO A 50 -15.80 -15.78 8.33
CA PRO A 50 -15.28 -16.71 9.35
C PRO A 50 -13.77 -16.97 9.29
N VAL A 51 -13.01 -16.32 8.43
CA VAL A 51 -11.60 -16.64 8.10
C VAL A 51 -10.58 -16.15 9.15
N THR A 52 -10.99 -15.44 10.19
CA THR A 52 -10.07 -14.70 11.08
C THR A 52 -9.32 -15.54 12.13
N GLN A 53 -9.57 -16.85 12.29
CA GLN A 53 -9.03 -17.62 13.41
C GLN A 53 -7.64 -18.26 13.22
N SER A 54 -7.04 -18.27 12.02
CA SER A 54 -5.75 -18.96 11.79
C SER A 54 -4.59 -18.08 11.28
N LEU A 55 -4.78 -16.76 11.18
CA LEU A 55 -3.76 -15.87 10.59
C LEU A 55 -2.73 -15.44 11.65
N ARG A 56 -1.55 -16.04 11.64
CA ARG A 56 -0.43 -15.63 12.51
C ARG A 56 0.68 -14.97 11.70
N PRO A 57 1.32 -13.89 12.19
CA PRO A 57 2.54 -13.37 11.61
C PRO A 57 3.68 -14.39 11.81
N ARG A 58 4.68 -14.35 10.93
CA ARG A 58 5.92 -15.14 11.04
C ARG A 58 7.10 -14.20 11.26
N ILE A 59 7.96 -14.47 12.21
CA ILE A 59 9.17 -13.70 12.46
C ILE A 59 10.15 -13.93 11.30
N LEU A 60 10.60 -12.83 10.66
CA LEU A 60 11.58 -12.82 9.59
C LEU A 60 12.99 -12.52 10.13
N LEU A 61 13.08 -11.57 11.04
CA LEU A 61 14.31 -11.17 11.69
C LEU A 61 14.01 -10.66 13.10
N GLU A 62 14.74 -11.15 14.07
CA GLU A 62 14.75 -10.59 15.41
C GLU A 62 16.08 -9.85 15.63
N HIS A 63 16.00 -8.53 15.80
CA HIS A 63 17.11 -7.65 16.11
C HIS A 63 17.01 -7.18 17.57
N ARG A 64 18.10 -6.64 18.12
CA ARG A 64 18.10 -6.04 19.44
C ARG A 64 17.04 -4.95 19.58
N ASP A 65 16.93 -4.06 18.58
CA ASP A 65 16.15 -2.83 18.63
C ASP A 65 14.81 -2.91 17.91
N PHE A 66 14.60 -3.93 17.10
CA PHE A 66 13.37 -4.12 16.32
C PHE A 66 13.11 -5.59 16.02
N ILE A 67 11.93 -5.87 15.50
CA ILE A 67 11.55 -7.15 14.91
C ILE A 67 10.95 -6.90 13.53
N ALA A 68 11.29 -7.74 12.58
CA ALA A 68 10.62 -7.80 11.28
C ALA A 68 9.75 -9.05 11.22
N VAL A 69 8.51 -8.90 10.78
CA VAL A 69 7.57 -9.99 10.61
C VAL A 69 7.00 -10.03 9.21
N PHE A 70 6.67 -11.22 8.72
CA PHE A 70 5.72 -11.40 7.63
C PHE A 70 4.32 -11.28 8.20
N LYS A 71 3.53 -10.32 7.71
CA LYS A 71 2.11 -10.17 8.02
C LYS A 71 1.28 -10.83 6.91
N PRO A 72 0.44 -11.82 7.19
CA PRO A 72 -0.48 -12.35 6.19
C PRO A 72 -1.55 -11.32 5.80
N SER A 73 -2.16 -11.48 4.62
CA SER A 73 -3.37 -10.76 4.21
C SER A 73 -4.51 -11.09 5.17
N GLY A 74 -5.40 -10.14 5.44
CA GLY A 74 -6.54 -10.30 6.34
C GLY A 74 -6.24 -10.04 7.83
N LEU A 75 -4.98 -9.85 8.22
CA LEU A 75 -4.58 -9.53 9.59
C LEU A 75 -4.32 -8.03 9.77
N LEU A 76 -4.87 -7.41 10.82
CA LEU A 76 -4.55 -6.03 11.16
C LEU A 76 -3.06 -5.86 11.53
N SER A 77 -2.45 -4.72 11.18
CA SER A 77 -1.08 -4.41 11.62
C SER A 77 -1.00 -4.04 13.10
N VAL A 78 -2.01 -3.35 13.61
CA VAL A 78 -2.11 -2.83 14.98
C VAL A 78 -3.54 -3.03 15.50
N PRO A 79 -3.78 -2.95 16.82
CA PRO A 79 -5.13 -2.98 17.35
C PRO A 79 -6.04 -1.96 16.67
N GLY A 80 -7.22 -2.42 16.24
CA GLY A 80 -8.28 -1.60 15.65
C GLY A 80 -9.53 -1.62 16.52
N THR A 81 -10.57 -0.94 16.03
CA THR A 81 -11.91 -1.04 16.63
C THR A 81 -12.50 -2.42 16.37
N GLY A 82 -13.22 -2.99 17.35
CA GLY A 82 -13.93 -4.27 17.19
C GLY A 82 -13.18 -5.53 17.63
N GLY A 83 -12.00 -5.39 18.28
CA GLY A 83 -11.30 -6.53 18.93
C GLY A 83 -10.72 -7.57 17.97
N LEU A 84 -10.56 -7.24 16.69
CA LEU A 84 -9.99 -8.16 15.70
C LEU A 84 -8.52 -8.47 16.01
N PRO A 85 -8.04 -9.69 15.69
CA PRO A 85 -6.63 -10.06 15.82
C PRO A 85 -5.72 -9.10 15.05
N ASN A 86 -4.53 -8.84 15.60
CA ASN A 86 -3.56 -7.98 14.96
C ASN A 86 -2.13 -8.48 15.15
N ALA A 87 -1.26 -8.17 14.18
CA ALA A 87 0.11 -8.67 14.13
C ALA A 87 0.97 -8.13 15.28
N LEU A 88 0.74 -6.88 15.74
CA LEU A 88 1.49 -6.29 16.85
C LEU A 88 1.30 -7.10 18.16
N THR A 89 0.06 -7.37 18.55
CA THR A 89 -0.24 -8.11 19.78
C THR A 89 0.31 -9.54 19.68
N ILE A 90 0.04 -10.24 18.57
CA ILE A 90 0.51 -11.61 18.39
C ILE A 90 2.04 -11.68 18.37
N ALA A 91 2.74 -10.74 17.68
CA ALA A 91 4.19 -10.71 17.66
C ALA A 91 4.79 -10.38 19.05
N SER A 92 4.13 -9.51 19.82
CA SER A 92 4.54 -9.23 21.21
C SER A 92 4.42 -10.46 22.11
N GLU A 93 3.34 -11.23 21.98
CA GLU A 93 3.16 -12.51 22.68
C GLU A 93 4.21 -13.54 22.27
N MET A 94 4.49 -13.68 20.95
CA MET A 94 5.48 -14.63 20.43
C MET A 94 6.89 -14.36 20.93
N THR A 95 7.24 -13.08 21.16
CA THR A 95 8.60 -12.68 21.58
C THR A 95 8.71 -12.44 23.07
N GLY A 96 7.59 -12.40 23.80
CA GLY A 96 7.59 -12.00 25.22
C GLY A 96 8.04 -10.55 25.45
N THR A 97 8.00 -9.69 24.38
CA THR A 97 8.49 -8.32 24.42
C THR A 97 7.39 -7.35 24.02
N SER A 98 7.28 -6.23 24.73
CA SER A 98 6.38 -5.14 24.33
C SER A 98 6.90 -4.49 23.05
N LEU A 99 6.13 -4.57 21.98
CA LEU A 99 6.47 -4.03 20.66
C LEU A 99 5.71 -2.73 20.40
N THR A 100 6.30 -1.86 19.57
CA THR A 100 5.69 -0.59 19.14
C THR A 100 5.66 -0.51 17.61
N ALA A 101 4.52 -0.15 17.04
CA ALA A 101 4.40 0.04 15.60
C ALA A 101 5.16 1.30 15.14
N VAL A 102 6.05 1.14 14.17
CA VAL A 102 6.80 2.24 13.52
C VAL A 102 6.24 2.58 12.14
N HIS A 103 5.50 1.66 11.54
CA HIS A 103 4.67 1.84 10.34
C HIS A 103 3.55 0.80 10.31
N ARG A 104 2.72 0.83 9.28
CA ARG A 104 1.62 -0.12 9.13
C ARG A 104 1.42 -0.53 7.67
N LEU A 105 0.90 -1.73 7.48
CA LEU A 105 0.27 -2.21 6.25
C LEU A 105 -1.25 -2.20 6.43
N ASP A 106 -1.98 -2.10 5.33
CA ASP A 106 -3.42 -2.30 5.35
C ASP A 106 -3.75 -3.74 5.77
N MET A 107 -4.94 -3.98 6.29
CA MET A 107 -5.37 -5.30 6.75
C MET A 107 -5.15 -6.37 5.68
N ASP A 108 -5.57 -6.10 4.44
CA ASP A 108 -5.53 -7.05 3.33
C ASP A 108 -4.16 -7.11 2.62
N THR A 109 -3.24 -6.17 2.89
CA THR A 109 -1.88 -6.18 2.36
C THR A 109 -1.03 -7.17 3.14
N SER A 110 -0.38 -8.11 2.45
CA SER A 110 0.61 -9.03 3.03
C SER A 110 2.03 -8.46 2.96
N GLY A 111 2.97 -9.09 3.66
CA GLY A 111 4.40 -8.83 3.52
C GLY A 111 5.11 -8.30 4.75
N ILE A 112 6.26 -7.65 4.54
CA ILE A 112 7.20 -7.26 5.58
C ILE A 112 6.66 -6.08 6.39
N LEU A 113 6.65 -6.24 7.72
CA LEU A 113 6.22 -5.24 8.68
C LEU A 113 7.24 -5.16 9.83
N LEU A 114 7.63 -3.93 10.21
CA LEU A 114 8.59 -3.67 11.28
C LEU A 114 7.90 -3.19 12.56
N TYR A 115 8.37 -3.68 13.70
CA TYR A 115 8.01 -3.20 15.02
C TYR A 115 9.27 -2.87 15.82
N GLY A 116 9.28 -1.76 16.55
CA GLY A 116 10.37 -1.41 17.45
C GLY A 116 10.28 -2.14 18.79
N LYS A 117 11.43 -2.51 19.35
CA LYS A 117 11.58 -3.17 20.66
C LYS A 117 12.06 -2.21 21.74
N THR A 118 13.09 -1.41 21.44
CA THR A 118 13.68 -0.47 22.38
C THR A 118 13.27 0.96 22.09
N PRO A 119 13.28 1.87 23.09
CA PRO A 119 13.00 3.29 22.86
C PRO A 119 13.92 3.92 21.81
N GLU A 120 15.19 3.50 21.76
CA GLU A 120 16.20 3.94 20.78
C GLU A 120 15.81 3.47 19.38
N GLY A 121 15.52 2.17 19.22
CA GLY A 121 15.10 1.58 17.96
C GLY A 121 13.81 2.20 17.42
N ILE A 122 12.82 2.42 18.30
CA ILE A 122 11.55 3.08 17.94
C ILE A 122 11.82 4.49 17.40
N ARG A 123 12.60 5.31 18.13
CA ARG A 123 12.93 6.69 17.70
C ARG A 123 13.67 6.69 16.36
N SER A 124 14.69 5.84 16.22
CA SER A 124 15.49 5.73 15.00
C SER A 124 14.66 5.34 13.79
N LEU A 125 13.85 4.27 13.90
CA LEU A 125 13.00 3.82 12.82
C LEU A 125 11.92 4.83 12.46
N MET A 126 11.23 5.43 13.44
CA MET A 126 10.23 6.48 13.18
C MET A 126 10.86 7.71 12.48
N ALA A 127 12.08 8.08 12.87
CA ALA A 127 12.83 9.15 12.19
C ALA A 127 13.14 8.75 10.74
N ALA A 128 13.62 7.53 10.51
CA ALA A 128 13.93 7.03 9.18
C ALA A 128 12.70 7.04 8.25
N PHE A 129 11.52 6.63 8.75
CA PHE A 129 10.27 6.70 7.99
C PHE A 129 9.85 8.15 7.70
N ARG A 130 9.91 9.05 8.69
CA ARG A 130 9.54 10.46 8.54
C ARG A 130 10.43 11.20 7.55
N GLU A 131 11.72 10.90 7.54
CA GLU A 131 12.75 11.52 6.72
C GLU A 131 12.89 10.88 5.33
N GLY A 132 12.06 9.88 5.00
CA GLY A 132 12.10 9.21 3.71
C GLY A 132 13.33 8.34 3.47
N ARG A 133 14.04 7.93 4.54
CA ARG A 133 15.22 7.04 4.47
C ARG A 133 14.89 5.56 4.43
N VAL A 134 13.60 5.23 4.35
CA VAL A 134 13.09 3.85 4.22
C VAL A 134 12.58 3.65 2.80
N GLU A 135 13.24 2.77 2.07
CA GLU A 135 12.80 2.34 0.75
C GLU A 135 11.87 1.13 0.88
N LYS A 136 10.80 1.11 0.09
CA LYS A 136 9.81 0.03 0.11
C LYS A 136 9.49 -0.39 -1.32
N ARG A 137 9.42 -1.70 -1.54
CA ARG A 137 8.94 -2.26 -2.81
C ARG A 137 7.75 -3.17 -2.53
N TYR A 138 6.71 -2.97 -3.30
CA TYR A 138 5.51 -3.81 -3.26
C TYR A 138 5.34 -4.52 -4.59
N ARG A 139 4.90 -5.77 -4.53
CA ARG A 139 4.42 -6.53 -5.67
C ARG A 139 2.91 -6.49 -5.70
N ALA A 140 2.32 -6.32 -6.89
CA ALA A 140 0.88 -6.36 -7.06
C ALA A 140 0.50 -6.99 -8.41
N VAL A 141 -0.63 -7.69 -8.44
CA VAL A 141 -1.29 -8.11 -9.67
C VAL A 141 -2.44 -7.15 -9.96
N LEU A 142 -2.42 -6.53 -11.12
CA LEU A 142 -3.46 -5.59 -11.57
C LEU A 142 -4.43 -6.27 -12.52
N GLU A 143 -5.71 -5.91 -12.43
CA GLU A 143 -6.76 -6.31 -13.37
C GLU A 143 -6.73 -5.41 -14.61
N GLY A 144 -5.99 -5.79 -15.62
CA GLY A 144 -5.85 -5.06 -16.87
C GLY A 144 -4.44 -5.07 -17.43
N ARG A 145 -4.33 -4.58 -18.66
CA ARG A 145 -3.05 -4.34 -19.35
C ARG A 145 -2.63 -2.91 -19.15
N LEU A 146 -1.33 -2.69 -18.99
CA LEU A 146 -0.78 -1.33 -18.87
C LEU A 146 -0.18 -0.89 -20.20
N PRO A 147 -0.47 0.34 -20.66
CA PRO A 147 0.04 0.85 -21.94
C PRO A 147 1.54 1.17 -21.91
N ALA A 148 2.12 1.32 -20.71
CA ALA A 148 3.53 1.67 -20.50
C ALA A 148 4.25 0.59 -19.69
N GLU A 149 5.59 0.65 -19.67
CA GLU A 149 6.43 -0.27 -18.88
C GLU A 149 6.73 0.24 -17.48
N CYS A 150 6.75 1.55 -17.30
CA CYS A 150 6.97 2.20 -16.00
C CYS A 150 6.43 3.62 -16.00
N GLY A 151 6.37 4.24 -14.82
CA GLY A 151 5.96 5.63 -14.69
C GLY A 151 5.94 6.11 -13.24
N LEU A 152 5.48 7.35 -13.07
CA LEU A 152 5.22 8.00 -11.80
C LEU A 152 3.73 8.36 -11.73
N ILE A 153 3.10 8.03 -10.62
CA ILE A 153 1.75 8.46 -10.27
C ILE A 153 1.89 9.50 -9.17
N ASP A 154 1.35 10.69 -9.39
CA ASP A 154 1.50 11.85 -8.50
C ASP A 154 0.19 12.63 -8.42
N PHE A 155 -0.61 12.37 -7.39
CA PHE A 155 -1.80 13.15 -7.08
C PHE A 155 -2.13 13.10 -5.58
N PRO A 156 -2.69 14.18 -5.01
CA PRO A 156 -2.98 14.24 -3.58
C PRO A 156 -4.17 13.37 -3.20
N ILE A 157 -4.08 12.75 -2.01
CA ILE A 157 -5.06 11.80 -1.48
C ILE A 157 -5.64 12.31 -0.16
N THR A 158 -6.94 12.13 0.02
CA THR A 158 -7.64 12.38 1.28
C THR A 158 -8.66 11.28 1.59
N THR A 159 -9.14 11.24 2.82
CA THR A 159 -10.21 10.32 3.21
C THR A 159 -11.52 10.72 2.53
N HIS A 160 -12.25 9.74 2.00
CA HIS A 160 -13.56 9.98 1.42
C HIS A 160 -14.54 10.57 2.46
N PRO A 161 -15.24 11.67 2.17
CA PRO A 161 -16.03 12.39 3.17
C PRO A 161 -17.21 11.58 3.74
N LEU A 162 -17.77 10.66 2.94
CA LEU A 162 -18.94 9.84 3.32
C LEU A 162 -18.57 8.38 3.63
N ASP A 163 -17.35 7.96 3.33
CA ASP A 163 -16.87 6.60 3.57
C ASP A 163 -15.44 6.60 4.10
N ARG A 164 -15.31 6.57 5.42
CA ARG A 164 -14.00 6.63 6.10
C ARG A 164 -13.07 5.46 5.80
N LEU A 165 -13.58 4.38 5.22
CA LEU A 165 -12.78 3.22 4.81
C LEU A 165 -12.05 3.46 3.50
N ARG A 166 -12.43 4.46 2.70
CA ARG A 166 -11.87 4.77 1.40
C ARG A 166 -11.06 6.05 1.39
N GLN A 167 -10.15 6.11 0.43
CA GLN A 167 -9.42 7.32 0.07
C GLN A 167 -9.85 7.76 -1.32
N ILE A 168 -9.76 9.06 -1.60
CA ILE A 168 -10.03 9.67 -2.90
C ILE A 168 -8.90 10.62 -3.30
N ALA A 169 -8.78 10.87 -4.61
CA ALA A 169 -7.99 11.97 -5.13
C ALA A 169 -8.73 13.29 -4.85
N ALA A 170 -8.07 14.29 -4.28
CA ALA A 170 -8.69 15.58 -4.00
C ALA A 170 -7.64 16.70 -3.91
N LEU A 171 -7.96 17.87 -4.48
CA LEU A 171 -7.18 19.09 -4.24
C LEU A 171 -7.19 19.42 -2.75
N GLY A 172 -6.02 19.74 -2.18
CA GLY A 172 -5.86 19.97 -0.75
C GLY A 172 -5.69 18.69 0.07
N GLY A 173 -5.72 17.51 -0.55
CA GLY A 173 -5.30 16.24 0.05
C GLY A 173 -3.80 16.23 0.36
N ARG A 174 -3.33 15.14 0.97
CA ARG A 174 -1.90 14.94 1.27
C ARG A 174 -1.19 14.43 0.04
N GLU A 175 -0.02 14.99 -0.29
CA GLU A 175 0.86 14.51 -1.35
C GLU A 175 1.01 12.98 -1.31
N ALA A 176 0.83 12.33 -2.46
CA ALA A 176 1.01 10.89 -2.60
C ALA A 176 1.65 10.58 -3.96
N ARG A 177 2.84 9.96 -3.91
CA ARG A 177 3.67 9.68 -5.08
C ARG A 177 4.12 8.23 -5.09
N THR A 178 3.96 7.56 -6.23
CA THR A 178 4.34 6.16 -6.42
C THR A 178 5.00 5.96 -7.77
N GLN A 179 6.24 5.49 -7.77
CA GLN A 179 6.86 4.95 -8.97
C GLN A 179 6.36 3.52 -9.19
N TRP A 180 6.22 3.11 -10.45
CA TRP A 180 5.81 1.76 -10.79
C TRP A 180 6.55 1.23 -12.01
N ARG A 181 6.65 -0.10 -12.11
CA ARG A 181 7.23 -0.81 -13.24
C ARG A 181 6.46 -2.10 -13.50
N ARG A 182 6.12 -2.33 -14.77
CA ARG A 182 5.58 -3.61 -15.25
C ARG A 182 6.68 -4.68 -15.24
N LEU A 183 6.38 -5.84 -14.68
CA LEU A 183 7.29 -6.99 -14.65
C LEU A 183 6.90 -8.03 -15.69
N SER A 184 5.62 -8.37 -15.75
CA SER A 184 5.08 -9.34 -16.72
C SER A 184 3.58 -9.12 -16.93
N GLU A 185 3.06 -9.69 -18.00
CA GLU A 185 1.65 -9.65 -18.36
C GLU A 185 1.20 -11.03 -18.81
N LYS A 186 0.03 -11.48 -18.33
CA LYS A 186 -0.57 -12.75 -18.71
C LYS A 186 -2.07 -12.72 -18.45
N ASN A 187 -2.86 -13.29 -19.38
CA ASN A 187 -4.32 -13.47 -19.25
C ASN A 187 -5.08 -12.17 -18.91
N GLY A 188 -4.64 -11.02 -19.45
CA GLY A 188 -5.26 -9.73 -19.19
C GLY A 188 -4.94 -9.14 -17.81
N ARG A 189 -4.00 -9.71 -17.06
CA ARG A 189 -3.47 -9.22 -15.78
C ARG A 189 -2.03 -8.77 -15.93
N THR A 190 -1.61 -7.84 -15.11
CA THR A 190 -0.25 -7.31 -15.11
C THR A 190 0.37 -7.43 -13.70
N LEU A 191 1.54 -8.06 -13.61
CA LEU A 191 2.38 -8.02 -12.41
C LEU A 191 3.24 -6.77 -12.43
N VAL A 192 3.22 -6.00 -11.34
CA VAL A 192 3.97 -4.76 -11.21
C VAL A 192 4.78 -4.69 -9.92
N ASP A 193 5.90 -3.97 -9.98
CA ASP A 193 6.55 -3.39 -8.81
C ASP A 193 6.00 -1.97 -8.58
N PHE A 194 5.65 -1.65 -7.34
CA PHE A 194 5.40 -0.30 -6.85
C PHE A 194 6.48 0.13 -5.86
N LEU A 195 7.00 1.35 -6.02
CA LEU A 195 7.93 2.01 -5.10
C LEU A 195 7.26 3.29 -4.58
N PRO A 196 6.55 3.23 -3.45
CA PRO A 196 5.91 4.40 -2.88
C PRO A 196 6.94 5.36 -2.27
N LEU A 197 7.02 6.58 -2.81
CA LEU A 197 7.86 7.68 -2.29
C LEU A 197 7.22 8.34 -1.07
N THR A 198 5.92 8.16 -0.90
CA THR A 198 5.11 8.58 0.25
C THR A 198 4.37 7.37 0.83
N GLY A 199 3.72 7.50 1.98
CA GLY A 199 3.02 6.39 2.64
C GLY A 199 1.63 6.78 3.14
N ARG A 200 0.67 7.01 2.23
CA ARG A 200 -0.72 7.33 2.59
C ARG A 200 -1.56 6.05 2.67
N THR A 201 -2.60 6.10 3.49
CA THR A 201 -3.59 5.01 3.56
C THR A 201 -4.11 4.70 2.16
N HIS A 202 -4.19 3.42 1.81
CA HIS A 202 -4.64 2.91 0.51
C HIS A 202 -3.95 3.53 -0.72
N GLN A 203 -2.78 4.18 -0.57
CA GLN A 203 -2.12 4.90 -1.66
C GLN A 203 -1.97 4.04 -2.92
N LEU A 204 -1.34 2.87 -2.83
CA LEU A 204 -1.08 1.99 -3.98
C LEU A 204 -2.38 1.49 -4.62
N ARG A 205 -3.39 1.23 -3.80
CA ARG A 205 -4.69 0.73 -4.23
C ARG A 205 -5.43 1.79 -5.04
N LEU A 206 -5.49 3.03 -4.54
CA LEU A 206 -6.11 4.14 -5.25
C LEU A 206 -5.30 4.53 -6.50
N HIS A 207 -3.96 4.56 -6.42
CA HIS A 207 -3.10 4.83 -7.57
C HIS A 207 -3.27 3.80 -8.71
N ALA A 208 -3.45 2.53 -8.37
CA ALA A 208 -3.74 1.49 -9.37
C ALA A 208 -5.12 1.67 -9.99
N ALA A 209 -6.14 1.94 -9.19
CA ALA A 209 -7.53 1.90 -9.61
C ALA A 209 -8.05 3.18 -10.27
N HIS A 210 -7.49 4.36 -9.93
CA HIS A 210 -8.04 5.65 -10.36
C HIS A 210 -8.05 5.75 -11.91
N PRO A 211 -9.22 6.05 -12.53
CA PRO A 211 -9.41 5.87 -13.98
C PRO A 211 -8.64 6.86 -14.85
N THR A 212 -8.34 8.05 -14.36
CA THR A 212 -7.71 9.13 -15.13
C THR A 212 -6.36 9.57 -14.57
N LEU A 213 -6.19 9.60 -13.26
CA LEU A 213 -4.96 10.03 -12.59
C LEU A 213 -4.05 8.87 -12.19
N GLY A 214 -4.57 7.65 -12.21
CA GLY A 214 -3.85 6.41 -11.91
C GLY A 214 -3.72 5.50 -13.12
N LEU A 215 -3.56 4.21 -12.85
CA LEU A 215 -3.34 3.21 -13.91
C LEU A 215 -4.62 2.70 -14.57
N ASN A 216 -5.80 3.04 -14.04
CA ASN A 216 -7.08 2.48 -14.46
C ASN A 216 -7.10 0.93 -14.49
N ALA A 217 -6.29 0.32 -13.63
CA ALA A 217 -6.11 -1.11 -13.49
C ALA A 217 -6.07 -1.45 -11.99
N PRO A 218 -7.23 -1.71 -11.35
CA PRO A 218 -7.28 -1.98 -9.91
C PRO A 218 -6.49 -3.23 -9.56
N ILE A 219 -5.99 -3.29 -8.32
CA ILE A 219 -5.31 -4.48 -7.82
C ILE A 219 -6.34 -5.61 -7.70
N ALA A 220 -5.96 -6.80 -8.17
CA ALA A 220 -6.80 -7.98 -8.09
C ALA A 220 -7.19 -8.30 -6.64
N GLY A 221 -8.46 -8.60 -6.41
CA GLY A 221 -9.00 -8.87 -5.07
C GLY A 221 -9.18 -7.63 -4.19
N ASP A 222 -9.10 -6.41 -4.74
CA ASP A 222 -9.32 -5.20 -3.94
C ASP A 222 -10.81 -5.01 -3.60
N PRO A 223 -11.20 -5.06 -2.29
CA PRO A 223 -12.61 -4.93 -1.90
C PRO A 223 -13.16 -3.50 -1.98
N TYR A 224 -12.31 -2.48 -2.14
CA TYR A 224 -12.72 -1.08 -2.12
C TYR A 224 -12.64 -0.36 -3.47
N TYR A 225 -11.68 -0.74 -4.31
CA TYR A 225 -11.34 -0.01 -5.53
C TYR A 225 -11.49 -0.83 -6.80
N SER A 226 -11.97 -2.09 -6.70
CA SER A 226 -12.25 -2.90 -7.88
C SER A 226 -13.35 -2.30 -8.75
N ARG A 227 -13.35 -2.65 -10.02
CA ARG A 227 -14.44 -2.29 -10.94
C ARG A 227 -15.72 -3.05 -10.55
N PRO A 228 -16.92 -2.46 -10.81
CA PRO A 228 -18.18 -3.17 -10.62
C PRO A 228 -18.16 -4.53 -11.32
N GLY A 229 -18.59 -5.58 -10.63
CA GLY A 229 -18.63 -6.95 -11.14
C GLY A 229 -17.39 -7.80 -10.93
N LEU A 230 -16.21 -7.22 -10.66
CA LEU A 230 -15.00 -8.02 -10.44
C LEU A 230 -14.98 -8.75 -9.09
N LEU A 231 -15.60 -8.18 -8.06
CA LEU A 231 -15.69 -8.82 -6.73
C LEU A 231 -16.84 -9.79 -6.60
N VAL A 232 -17.93 -9.60 -7.35
CA VAL A 232 -19.13 -10.44 -7.24
C VAL A 232 -18.82 -11.90 -7.54
N ASP A 233 -17.88 -12.16 -8.45
CA ASP A 233 -17.53 -13.51 -8.88
C ASP A 233 -16.42 -14.18 -8.03
N ARG A 234 -15.75 -13.42 -7.14
CA ARG A 234 -14.61 -13.92 -6.35
C ARG A 234 -14.55 -13.31 -4.93
N PRO A 235 -15.56 -13.51 -4.08
CA PRO A 235 -15.60 -12.90 -2.75
C PRO A 235 -14.46 -13.36 -1.83
N GLU A 236 -13.81 -14.49 -2.12
CA GLU A 236 -12.72 -15.08 -1.32
C GLU A 236 -11.32 -14.79 -1.89
N THR A 237 -11.22 -14.05 -3.00
CA THR A 237 -9.90 -13.72 -3.55
C THR A 237 -9.22 -12.67 -2.67
N PRO A 238 -8.06 -12.96 -2.08
CA PRO A 238 -7.33 -11.98 -1.28
C PRO A 238 -6.82 -10.83 -2.16
N LEU A 239 -6.59 -9.67 -1.54
CA LEU A 239 -5.90 -8.56 -2.20
C LEU A 239 -4.50 -9.00 -2.64
N LEU A 240 -4.21 -8.99 -3.93
CA LEU A 240 -2.90 -9.36 -4.47
C LEU A 240 -1.92 -8.17 -4.41
N LEU A 241 -1.67 -7.68 -3.18
CA LEU A 241 -0.70 -6.64 -2.85
C LEU A 241 0.21 -7.10 -1.72
N HIS A 242 1.50 -7.08 -1.97
CA HIS A 242 2.51 -7.63 -1.09
C HIS A 242 3.68 -6.66 -0.87
N ALA A 243 4.00 -6.34 0.39
CA ALA A 243 5.20 -5.60 0.79
C ALA A 243 6.42 -6.53 0.68
N ALA A 244 7.01 -6.60 -0.52
CA ALA A 244 8.00 -7.59 -0.91
C ALA A 244 9.43 -7.26 -0.44
N GLU A 245 9.75 -5.97 -0.28
CA GLU A 245 11.09 -5.57 0.14
C GLU A 245 11.03 -4.27 0.95
N ILE A 246 11.90 -4.19 1.94
CA ILE A 246 12.15 -2.96 2.71
C ILE A 246 13.65 -2.80 2.92
N ILE A 247 14.16 -1.56 2.72
CA ILE A 247 15.54 -1.17 3.01
C ILE A 247 15.49 0.03 3.96
N PHE A 248 16.20 -0.07 5.07
CA PHE A 248 16.19 0.95 6.12
C PHE A 248 17.53 0.99 6.86
N PRO A 249 17.91 2.12 7.50
CA PRO A 249 19.14 2.19 8.29
C PRO A 249 19.00 1.38 9.58
N ASP A 250 20.05 0.61 9.91
CA ASP A 250 20.18 -0.04 11.21
C ASP A 250 20.15 1.00 12.34
N PRO A 251 19.28 0.85 13.33
CA PRO A 251 19.22 1.76 14.48
C PRO A 251 20.53 1.95 15.25
N GLN A 252 21.44 0.97 15.21
CA GLN A 252 22.70 0.99 15.98
C GLN A 252 23.83 1.70 15.25
N ASN A 253 23.98 1.48 13.95
CA ASN A 253 25.17 1.90 13.21
C ASN A 253 24.86 2.66 11.92
N GLY A 254 23.57 2.77 11.54
CA GLY A 254 23.12 3.46 10.33
C GLY A 254 23.36 2.72 9.02
N ASN A 255 23.96 1.53 9.04
CA ASN A 255 24.17 0.72 7.84
C ASN A 255 22.83 0.26 7.26
N PRO A 256 22.70 0.12 5.92
CA PRO A 256 21.45 -0.34 5.33
C PRO A 256 21.18 -1.82 5.65
N ILE A 257 20.02 -2.07 6.23
CA ILE A 257 19.44 -3.42 6.37
C ILE A 257 18.45 -3.60 5.23
N ARG A 258 18.58 -4.69 4.49
CA ARG A 258 17.66 -5.09 3.42
C ARG A 258 16.97 -6.39 3.80
N LEU A 259 15.64 -6.38 3.79
CA LEU A 259 14.81 -7.56 3.96
C LEU A 259 13.95 -7.74 2.72
N ALA A 260 13.85 -8.99 2.24
CA ALA A 260 13.01 -9.34 1.11
C ALA A 260 12.21 -10.60 1.43
N GLU A 261 10.96 -10.63 1.01
CA GLU A 261 10.04 -11.75 1.15
C GLU A 261 9.30 -11.94 -0.18
N PRO A 262 9.32 -13.13 -0.77
CA PRO A 262 8.65 -13.38 -2.03
C PRO A 262 7.13 -13.24 -1.88
N GLU A 263 6.50 -12.76 -2.93
CA GLU A 263 5.05 -12.65 -3.01
C GLU A 263 4.39 -14.05 -2.98
N PRO A 264 3.27 -14.23 -2.26
CA PRO A 264 2.58 -15.52 -2.15
C PRO A 264 1.63 -15.80 -3.35
N PHE A 265 1.79 -15.08 -4.47
CA PHE A 265 0.94 -15.18 -5.65
C PHE A 265 1.75 -15.08 -6.94
N SER A 266 1.15 -15.52 -8.05
CA SER A 266 1.70 -15.41 -9.41
C SER A 266 0.60 -14.98 -10.39
N LEU A 267 0.98 -14.64 -11.63
CA LEU A 267 0.07 -14.37 -12.76
C LEU A 267 -0.55 -15.63 -13.31
#